data_3bfb84f3c6e7e234220195b2292b3c61
#
_entry.id   3bfb84f3c6e7e234220195b2292b3c61
#
_cell.length_a   1.000
_cell.length_b   1.000
_cell.length_c   1.000
_cell.angle_alpha   90.00
_cell.angle_beta   90.00
_cell.angle_gamma   90.00
#
_symmetry.space_group_name_H-M   'P 1'
#
loop_
_entity.id
_entity.type
_entity.pdbx_description
1 polymer ?
#
loop_
_entity_poly.entity_id
_entity_poly.type
_entity_poly.pdbx_seq_one_letter_code
_entity_poly.pdbx_strand_id
1 'polypeptide(L)'
;MDAVLRPAGPDDVEHIRWALYTALAWDPERRLPPPEVTLEHPEAARYHRDWGRRGDLGVVAELNGQVVGVAYCRLFTEDDGGYGFVDEATPEVAVAVREGSRGGGLGARLLTALAEAADAAGHTRLSLSVAAANPARRLYERLGYRELSRDGDAVRMLLSLPSAP
;
A
#
# COMPACT_ATOMS: atom_id res chain seq x y z
N MET A 1 19.24 15.23 -0.94
CA MET A 1 19.44 14.12 -1.88
C MET A 1 18.16 13.31 -1.98
N ASP A 2 17.70 13.07 -3.18
CA ASP A 2 16.43 12.38 -3.40
C ASP A 2 16.59 10.87 -3.29
N ALA A 3 15.54 10.23 -2.76
CA ALA A 3 15.49 8.78 -2.74
C ALA A 3 15.38 8.22 -4.17
N VAL A 4 16.01 7.09 -4.40
CA VAL A 4 15.94 6.36 -5.67
C VAL A 4 14.88 5.28 -5.57
N LEU A 5 14.00 5.22 -6.55
CA LEU A 5 12.95 4.19 -6.59
C LEU A 5 13.42 2.99 -7.40
N ARG A 6 13.06 1.80 -6.94
CA ARG A 6 13.30 0.54 -7.65
C ARG A 6 12.12 -0.41 -7.46
N PRO A 7 11.93 -1.37 -8.38
CA PRO A 7 10.92 -2.41 -8.15
C PRO A 7 11.26 -3.24 -6.92
N ALA A 8 10.24 -3.67 -6.18
CA ALA A 8 10.41 -4.63 -5.10
C ALA A 8 10.59 -6.03 -5.68
N GLY A 9 11.51 -6.77 -5.11
CA GLY A 9 11.76 -8.17 -5.48
C GLY A 9 11.39 -9.14 -4.36
N PRO A 10 11.61 -10.45 -4.58
CA PRO A 10 11.30 -11.48 -3.57
C PRO A 10 12.04 -11.28 -2.25
N ASP A 11 13.23 -10.67 -2.30
CA ASP A 11 14.05 -10.45 -1.11
C ASP A 11 13.58 -9.27 -0.27
N ASP A 12 12.56 -8.54 -0.72
CA ASP A 12 12.05 -7.36 -0.03
C ASP A 12 10.93 -7.66 0.98
N VAL A 13 10.69 -8.91 1.32
CA VAL A 13 9.60 -9.30 2.21
C VAL A 13 9.62 -8.54 3.54
N GLU A 14 10.80 -8.32 4.13
CA GLU A 14 10.88 -7.59 5.39
C GLU A 14 10.51 -6.11 5.22
N HIS A 15 10.79 -5.53 4.06
CA HIS A 15 10.38 -4.16 3.75
C HIS A 15 8.87 -4.07 3.54
N ILE A 16 8.28 -5.10 2.93
CA ILE A 16 6.82 -5.20 2.79
C ILE A 16 6.15 -5.31 4.17
N ARG A 17 6.69 -6.17 5.04
CA ARG A 17 6.18 -6.34 6.41
C ARG A 17 6.28 -5.03 7.20
N TRP A 18 7.40 -4.35 7.09
CA TRP A 18 7.59 -3.04 7.72
C TRP A 18 6.56 -2.02 7.22
N ALA A 19 6.34 -1.97 5.92
CA ALA A 19 5.39 -1.02 5.32
C ALA A 19 3.96 -1.30 5.79
N LEU A 20 3.58 -2.56 5.84
CA LEU A 20 2.26 -2.96 6.32
C LEU A 20 2.05 -2.55 7.77
N TYR A 21 3.01 -2.90 8.64
CA TYR A 21 2.89 -2.55 10.06
C TYR A 21 2.83 -1.04 10.26
N THR A 22 3.66 -0.30 9.53
CA THR A 22 3.68 1.17 9.61
C THR A 22 2.34 1.77 9.17
N ALA A 23 1.75 1.23 8.11
CA ALA A 23 0.45 1.68 7.62
C ALA A 23 -0.67 1.37 8.64
N LEU A 24 -0.62 0.20 9.28
CA LEU A 24 -1.60 -0.17 10.31
C LEU A 24 -1.45 0.68 11.57
N ALA A 25 -0.24 1.11 11.89
CA ALA A 25 0.09 1.89 13.07
C ALA A 25 0.07 3.41 12.81
N TRP A 26 -0.72 3.87 11.86
CA TRP A 26 -0.76 5.29 11.47
C TRP A 26 -1.20 6.22 12.60
N ASP A 27 -2.03 5.73 13.52
CA ASP A 27 -2.58 6.53 14.62
C ASP A 27 -1.69 6.40 15.85
N PRO A 28 -0.98 7.47 16.25
CA PRO A 28 -0.07 7.41 17.40
C PRO A 28 -0.80 7.19 18.73
N GLU A 29 -2.10 7.45 18.79
CA GLU A 29 -2.89 7.23 20.01
C GLU A 29 -3.34 5.78 20.14
N ARG A 30 -3.31 5.03 19.05
CA ARG A 30 -3.71 3.63 19.03
C ARG A 30 -2.47 2.74 19.06
N ARG A 31 -2.23 2.06 20.18
CA ARG A 31 -1.10 1.14 20.28
C ARG A 31 -1.46 -0.22 19.71
N LEU A 32 -0.66 -0.66 18.74
CA LEU A 32 -0.75 -2.02 18.24
C LEU A 32 0.21 -2.92 19.01
N PRO A 33 -0.10 -4.23 19.10
CA PRO A 33 0.90 -5.22 19.53
C PRO A 33 2.16 -5.10 18.68
N PRO A 34 3.30 -5.64 19.15
CA PRO A 34 4.53 -5.61 18.35
C PRO A 34 4.34 -6.22 16.95
N PRO A 35 5.22 -5.88 15.97
CA PRO A 35 5.10 -6.40 14.61
C PRO A 35 5.00 -7.92 14.54
N GLU A 36 5.77 -8.64 15.33
CA GLU A 36 5.78 -10.11 15.34
C GLU A 36 4.44 -10.72 15.80
N VAL A 37 3.61 -9.95 16.49
CA VAL A 37 2.26 -10.36 16.88
C VAL A 37 1.22 -9.87 15.88
N THR A 38 1.25 -8.58 15.58
CA THR A 38 0.27 -7.95 14.68
C THR A 38 0.29 -8.58 13.29
N LEU A 39 1.49 -8.79 12.73
CA LEU A 39 1.65 -9.29 11.36
C LEU A 39 1.30 -10.78 11.21
N GLU A 40 1.25 -11.52 12.32
CA GLU A 40 0.82 -12.91 12.29
C GLU A 40 -0.69 -13.08 12.45
N HIS A 41 -1.40 -12.02 12.83
CA HIS A 41 -2.86 -12.07 12.86
C HIS A 41 -3.41 -12.31 11.46
N PRO A 42 -4.40 -13.19 11.27
CA PRO A 42 -4.89 -13.54 9.92
C PRO A 42 -5.26 -12.34 9.05
N GLU A 43 -5.84 -11.31 9.62
CA GLU A 43 -6.22 -10.11 8.87
C GLU A 43 -5.03 -9.34 8.32
N ALA A 44 -3.90 -9.36 9.01
CA ALA A 44 -2.68 -8.71 8.55
C ALA A 44 -1.82 -9.65 7.71
N ALA A 45 -1.77 -10.93 8.09
CA ALA A 45 -0.93 -11.92 7.43
C ALA A 45 -1.23 -12.06 5.94
N ARG A 46 -2.49 -11.95 5.54
CA ARG A 46 -2.91 -12.04 4.12
C ARG A 46 -2.25 -10.97 3.25
N TYR A 47 -1.79 -9.86 3.81
CA TYR A 47 -1.18 -8.76 3.08
C TYR A 47 0.30 -9.00 2.76
N HIS A 48 0.97 -9.95 3.42
CA HIS A 48 2.41 -10.16 3.21
C HIS A 48 2.82 -11.63 3.05
N ARG A 49 1.95 -12.57 3.46
CA ARG A 49 2.28 -14.00 3.37
C ARG A 49 2.56 -14.38 1.93
N ASP A 50 3.63 -15.16 1.72
CA ASP A 50 4.04 -15.61 0.39
C ASP A 50 4.34 -14.44 -0.56
N TRP A 51 4.97 -13.37 -0.04
CA TRP A 51 5.34 -12.24 -0.87
C TRP A 51 6.12 -12.69 -2.10
N GLY A 52 5.75 -12.14 -3.25
CA GLY A 52 6.26 -12.52 -4.56
C GLY A 52 5.31 -13.42 -5.33
N ARG A 53 4.13 -13.70 -4.76
CA ARG A 53 3.13 -14.49 -5.47
C ARG A 53 2.60 -13.71 -6.67
N ARG A 54 1.96 -14.43 -7.59
CA ARG A 54 1.41 -13.84 -8.81
C ARG A 54 0.55 -12.62 -8.52
N GLY A 55 0.83 -11.52 -9.23
CA GLY A 55 0.09 -10.27 -9.09
C GLY A 55 0.68 -9.31 -8.07
N ASP A 56 1.65 -9.73 -7.25
CA ASP A 56 2.32 -8.83 -6.33
C ASP A 56 3.19 -7.84 -7.10
N LEU A 57 3.03 -6.56 -6.79
CA LEU A 57 3.84 -5.49 -7.33
C LEU A 57 4.26 -4.57 -6.19
N GLY A 58 5.47 -4.06 -6.26
CA GLY A 58 5.94 -3.13 -5.26
C GLY A 58 7.03 -2.21 -5.79
N VAL A 59 7.16 -1.08 -5.13
CA VAL A 59 8.19 -0.07 -5.38
C VAL A 59 8.85 0.27 -4.05
N VAL A 60 10.17 0.25 -4.03
CA VAL A 60 10.98 0.53 -2.85
C VAL A 60 11.77 1.81 -3.09
N ALA A 61 11.77 2.70 -2.11
CA ALA A 61 12.58 3.92 -2.14
C ALA A 61 13.79 3.76 -1.25
N GLU A 62 14.97 4.01 -1.79
CA GLU A 62 16.23 3.94 -1.05
C GLU A 62 16.91 5.31 -1.00
N LEU A 63 17.45 5.64 0.15
CA LEU A 63 18.23 6.83 0.36
C LEU A 63 19.49 6.45 1.14
N ASN A 64 20.65 6.71 0.55
CA ASN A 64 21.94 6.35 1.17
C ASN A 64 22.03 4.87 1.57
N GLY A 65 21.49 3.98 0.72
CA GLY A 65 21.52 2.54 0.95
C GLY A 65 20.49 2.02 1.94
N GLN A 66 19.60 2.88 2.45
CA GLN A 66 18.55 2.49 3.37
C GLN A 66 17.17 2.62 2.72
N VAL A 67 16.30 1.65 2.98
CA VAL A 67 14.91 1.74 2.53
C VAL A 67 14.16 2.75 3.40
N VAL A 68 13.61 3.77 2.75
CA VAL A 68 12.90 4.86 3.42
C VAL A 68 11.41 4.91 3.07
N GLY A 69 10.97 4.09 2.15
CA GLY A 69 9.56 4.01 1.79
C GLY A 69 9.27 2.81 0.91
N VAL A 70 8.04 2.35 0.96
CA VAL A 70 7.55 1.22 0.15
C VAL A 70 6.10 1.46 -0.20
N ALA A 71 5.74 1.24 -1.45
CA ALA A 71 4.35 1.08 -1.86
C ALA A 71 4.21 -0.27 -2.55
N TYR A 72 3.16 -1.01 -2.23
CA TYR A 72 2.94 -2.29 -2.88
C TYR A 72 1.46 -2.56 -3.05
N CYS A 73 1.12 -3.49 -3.92
CA CYS A 73 -0.25 -3.94 -4.09
C CYS A 73 -0.29 -5.45 -4.28
N ARG A 74 -1.44 -6.02 -3.95
CA ARG A 74 -1.66 -7.46 -3.96
C ARG A 74 -3.09 -7.77 -4.38
N LEU A 75 -3.24 -8.82 -5.18
CA LEU A 75 -4.55 -9.37 -5.51
C LEU A 75 -5.05 -10.27 -4.38
N PHE A 76 -6.34 -10.17 -4.11
CA PHE A 76 -7.02 -11.00 -3.10
C PHE A 76 -8.17 -11.76 -3.75
N THR A 77 -8.72 -12.70 -3.00
CA THR A 77 -9.92 -13.43 -3.41
C THR A 77 -11.10 -12.98 -2.56
N GLU A 78 -12.30 -13.31 -3.02
CA GLU A 78 -13.53 -12.98 -2.30
C GLU A 78 -13.53 -13.59 -0.89
N ASP A 79 -12.98 -14.81 -0.75
CA ASP A 79 -12.91 -15.50 0.53
C ASP A 79 -11.86 -14.94 1.48
N ASP A 80 -10.88 -14.21 0.95
CA ASP A 80 -9.76 -13.68 1.75
C ASP A 80 -9.45 -12.25 1.32
N GLY A 81 -10.47 -11.43 1.19
CA GLY A 81 -10.33 -10.04 0.80
C GLY A 81 -9.78 -9.17 1.91
N GLY A 82 -8.89 -8.24 1.55
CA GLY A 82 -8.39 -7.23 2.47
C GLY A 82 -9.45 -6.17 2.81
N TYR A 83 -9.07 -5.22 3.63
CA TYR A 83 -9.97 -4.13 4.04
C TYR A 83 -10.46 -3.28 2.86
N GLY A 84 -9.63 -3.14 1.84
CA GLY A 84 -9.96 -2.37 0.62
C GLY A 84 -10.41 -3.23 -0.54
N PHE A 85 -10.73 -4.51 -0.30
CA PHE A 85 -11.13 -5.43 -1.35
C PHE A 85 -12.36 -4.93 -2.11
N VAL A 86 -12.28 -4.95 -3.44
CA VAL A 86 -13.37 -4.57 -4.35
C VAL A 86 -13.77 -5.77 -5.20
N ASP A 87 -12.81 -6.37 -5.89
CA ASP A 87 -12.99 -7.59 -6.68
C ASP A 87 -11.62 -8.27 -6.88
N GLU A 88 -11.63 -9.45 -7.47
CA GLU A 88 -10.42 -10.26 -7.63
C GLU A 88 -9.46 -9.74 -8.70
N ALA A 89 -9.89 -8.77 -9.52
CA ALA A 89 -9.06 -8.17 -10.56
C ALA A 89 -8.42 -6.85 -10.13
N THR A 90 -8.78 -6.32 -8.97
CA THR A 90 -8.33 -5.02 -8.49
C THR A 90 -7.34 -5.19 -7.34
N PRO A 91 -6.03 -4.97 -7.57
CA PRO A 91 -5.05 -5.05 -6.47
C PRO A 91 -5.31 -3.98 -5.41
N GLU A 92 -5.08 -4.37 -4.16
CA GLU A 92 -5.20 -3.44 -3.03
C GLU A 92 -3.83 -2.92 -2.64
N VAL A 93 -3.73 -1.61 -2.39
CA VAL A 93 -2.50 -0.86 -2.17
C VAL A 93 -2.24 -0.63 -0.69
N ALA A 94 -0.98 -0.72 -0.30
CA ALA A 94 -0.47 -0.22 0.98
C ALA A 94 0.79 0.61 0.71
N VAL A 95 1.00 1.64 1.51
CA VAL A 95 2.16 2.53 1.38
C VAL A 95 2.62 3.00 2.76
N ALA A 96 3.93 3.10 2.93
CA ALA A 96 4.52 3.69 4.12
C ALA A 96 5.81 4.41 3.77
N VAL A 97 6.07 5.51 4.46
CA VAL A 97 7.29 6.29 4.36
C VAL A 97 7.85 6.48 5.77
N ARG A 98 9.16 6.31 5.94
CA ARG A 98 9.81 6.52 7.23
C ARG A 98 9.58 7.94 7.71
N GLU A 99 9.43 8.09 9.02
CA GLU A 99 9.08 9.37 9.64
C GLU A 99 10.02 10.50 9.20
N GLY A 100 11.32 10.26 9.19
CA GLY A 100 12.30 11.27 8.80
C GLY A 100 12.32 11.61 7.31
N SER A 101 11.60 10.86 6.48
CA SER A 101 11.53 11.07 5.03
C SER A 101 10.17 11.55 4.57
N ARG A 102 9.26 11.85 5.49
CA ARG A 102 7.93 12.36 5.17
C ARG A 102 7.97 13.85 4.85
N GLY A 103 6.95 14.33 4.14
CA GLY A 103 6.78 15.74 3.83
C GLY A 103 7.50 16.22 2.57
N GLY A 104 8.26 15.34 1.90
CA GLY A 104 8.98 15.69 0.67
C GLY A 104 8.37 15.13 -0.62
N GLY A 105 7.14 14.63 -0.57
CA GLY A 105 6.47 14.08 -1.75
C GLY A 105 6.85 12.64 -2.09
N LEU A 106 7.59 11.94 -1.22
CA LEU A 106 8.03 10.58 -1.49
C LEU A 106 6.85 9.61 -1.60
N GLY A 107 5.84 9.76 -0.74
CA GLY A 107 4.62 8.94 -0.82
C GLY A 107 3.93 9.06 -2.18
N ALA A 108 3.82 10.29 -2.69
CA ALA A 108 3.25 10.53 -4.02
C ALA A 108 4.08 9.88 -5.12
N ARG A 109 5.40 9.98 -5.05
CA ARG A 109 6.31 9.34 -6.02
C ARG A 109 6.16 7.82 -6.01
N LEU A 110 6.12 7.23 -4.81
CA LEU A 110 5.95 5.78 -4.66
C LEU A 110 4.61 5.30 -5.23
N LEU A 111 3.53 5.99 -4.89
CA LEU A 111 2.20 5.62 -5.36
C LEU A 111 2.04 5.81 -6.87
N THR A 112 2.65 6.85 -7.43
CA THR A 112 2.65 7.09 -8.87
C THR A 112 3.42 5.99 -9.60
N ALA A 113 4.60 5.62 -9.09
CA ALA A 113 5.39 4.54 -9.68
C ALA A 113 4.66 3.20 -9.60
N LEU A 114 3.98 2.94 -8.47
CA LEU A 114 3.19 1.72 -8.31
C LEU A 114 2.02 1.68 -9.30
N ALA A 115 1.33 2.80 -9.47
CA ALA A 115 0.23 2.89 -10.45
C ALA A 115 0.72 2.64 -11.87
N GLU A 116 1.88 3.19 -12.24
CA GLU A 116 2.49 2.94 -13.55
C GLU A 116 2.83 1.46 -13.73
N ALA A 117 3.38 0.81 -12.71
CA ALA A 117 3.69 -0.61 -12.75
C ALA A 117 2.43 -1.47 -12.88
N ALA A 118 1.38 -1.12 -12.16
CA ALA A 118 0.10 -1.83 -12.23
C ALA A 118 -0.55 -1.67 -13.61
N ASP A 119 -0.51 -0.46 -14.17
CA ASP A 119 -1.04 -0.18 -15.50
C ASP A 119 -0.29 -1.00 -16.56
N ALA A 120 1.04 -1.02 -16.48
CA ALA A 120 1.88 -1.80 -17.38
C ALA A 120 1.64 -3.31 -17.26
N ALA A 121 1.23 -3.78 -16.08
CA ALA A 121 0.89 -5.19 -15.83
C ALA A 121 -0.52 -5.56 -16.29
N GLY A 122 -1.29 -4.59 -16.80
CA GLY A 122 -2.62 -4.84 -17.36
C GLY A 122 -3.77 -4.64 -16.39
N HIS A 123 -3.51 -4.15 -15.18
CA HIS A 123 -4.58 -3.84 -14.26
C HIS A 123 -5.30 -2.56 -14.68
N THR A 124 -6.60 -2.48 -14.41
CA THR A 124 -7.41 -1.32 -14.79
C THR A 124 -7.73 -0.41 -13.60
N ARG A 125 -7.58 -0.93 -12.39
CA ARG A 125 -7.92 -0.20 -11.16
C ARG A 125 -7.01 -0.63 -10.02
N LEU A 126 -6.88 0.26 -9.03
CA LEU A 126 -6.27 -0.04 -7.74
C LEU A 126 -7.24 0.37 -6.64
N SER A 127 -7.22 -0.34 -5.52
CA SER A 127 -8.04 0.01 -4.37
C SER A 127 -7.18 0.17 -3.13
N LEU A 128 -7.74 0.80 -2.11
CA LEU A 128 -7.15 0.85 -0.79
C LEU A 128 -8.23 1.09 0.27
N SER A 129 -7.86 0.83 1.51
CA SER A 129 -8.66 1.19 2.67
C SER A 129 -7.86 2.19 3.51
N VAL A 130 -8.51 3.25 3.94
CA VAL A 130 -7.91 4.28 4.79
C VAL A 130 -8.92 4.73 5.83
N ALA A 131 -8.44 4.94 7.07
CA ALA A 131 -9.31 5.49 8.10
C ALA A 131 -9.70 6.92 7.74
N ALA A 132 -10.96 7.29 7.99
CA ALA A 132 -11.47 8.62 7.63
C ALA A 132 -10.64 9.75 8.26
N ALA A 133 -10.10 9.54 9.45
CA ALA A 133 -9.28 10.52 10.16
C ALA A 133 -7.80 10.51 9.77
N ASN A 134 -7.38 9.56 8.93
CA ASN A 134 -5.97 9.47 8.53
C ASN A 134 -5.62 10.58 7.54
N PRO A 135 -4.60 11.41 7.84
CA PRO A 135 -4.18 12.49 6.93
C PRO A 135 -3.75 12.01 5.54
N ALA A 136 -3.32 10.75 5.40
CA ALA A 136 -2.91 10.18 4.12
C ALA A 136 -4.06 10.19 3.10
N ARG A 137 -5.30 10.26 3.54
CA ARG A 137 -6.46 10.33 2.66
C ARG A 137 -6.35 11.48 1.65
N ARG A 138 -5.81 12.63 2.08
CA ARG A 138 -5.63 13.79 1.20
C ARG A 138 -4.64 13.51 0.07
N LEU A 139 -3.58 12.76 0.37
CA LEU A 139 -2.62 12.34 -0.64
C LEU A 139 -3.29 11.46 -1.69
N TYR A 140 -4.08 10.49 -1.25
CA TYR A 140 -4.78 9.60 -2.17
C TYR A 140 -5.75 10.38 -3.07
N GLU A 141 -6.51 11.32 -2.49
CA GLU A 141 -7.43 12.15 -3.25
C GLU A 141 -6.70 12.99 -4.33
N ARG A 142 -5.56 13.57 -3.97
CA ARG A 142 -4.75 14.33 -4.92
C ARG A 142 -4.23 13.47 -6.08
N LEU A 143 -4.00 12.18 -5.84
CA LEU A 143 -3.53 11.27 -6.87
C LEU A 143 -4.66 10.66 -7.71
N GLY A 144 -5.91 11.02 -7.41
CA GLY A 144 -7.06 10.58 -8.21
C GLY A 144 -7.86 9.44 -7.61
N TYR A 145 -7.49 8.94 -6.42
CA TYR A 145 -8.32 7.98 -5.72
C TYR A 145 -9.62 8.64 -5.28
N ARG A 146 -10.73 7.93 -5.47
CA ARG A 146 -12.06 8.41 -5.10
C ARG A 146 -12.69 7.46 -4.10
N GLU A 147 -13.46 8.02 -3.17
CA GLU A 147 -14.22 7.21 -2.22
C GLU A 147 -15.25 6.36 -2.95
N LEU A 148 -15.21 5.06 -2.71
CA LEU A 148 -16.15 4.10 -3.26
C LEU A 148 -17.23 3.73 -2.23
N SER A 149 -16.82 3.49 -0.98
CA SER A 149 -17.74 3.05 0.08
C SER A 149 -17.09 3.30 1.45
N ARG A 150 -17.89 3.17 2.50
CA ARG A 150 -17.43 3.23 3.88
C ARG A 150 -17.94 2.05 4.67
N ASP A 151 -17.10 1.61 5.61
CA ASP A 151 -17.46 0.60 6.58
C ASP A 151 -16.97 1.10 7.94
N GLY A 152 -17.89 1.67 8.73
CA GLY A 152 -17.52 2.36 9.96
C GLY A 152 -16.59 3.55 9.67
N ASP A 153 -15.42 3.56 10.30
CA ASP A 153 -14.41 4.60 10.11
C ASP A 153 -13.49 4.33 8.92
N ALA A 154 -13.62 3.17 8.27
CA ALA A 154 -12.79 2.82 7.13
C ALA A 154 -13.41 3.31 5.82
N VAL A 155 -12.62 4.01 5.02
CA VAL A 155 -13.02 4.50 3.70
C VAL A 155 -12.32 3.64 2.66
N ARG A 156 -13.10 3.03 1.77
CA ARG A 156 -12.58 2.29 0.63
C ARG A 156 -12.47 3.24 -0.55
N MET A 157 -11.29 3.30 -1.17
CA MET A 157 -11.02 4.20 -2.27
C MET A 157 -10.57 3.45 -3.51
N LEU A 158 -10.80 4.04 -4.67
CA LEU A 158 -10.53 3.41 -5.95
C LEU A 158 -9.85 4.39 -6.89
N LEU A 159 -8.84 3.90 -7.60
CA LEU A 159 -8.15 4.63 -8.66
C LEU A 159 -8.35 3.91 -9.99
N SER A 160 -8.80 4.63 -11.01
CA SER A 160 -8.83 4.11 -12.39
C SER A 160 -7.48 4.36 -13.04
N LEU A 161 -6.92 3.33 -13.68
CA LEU A 161 -5.62 3.45 -14.33
C LEU A 161 -5.79 3.92 -15.79
N PRO A 162 -4.75 4.59 -16.37
CA PRO A 162 -4.87 5.23 -17.69
C PRO A 162 -5.29 4.31 -18.83
N SER A 163 -4.84 3.04 -18.80
CA SER A 163 -5.17 2.08 -19.87
C SER A 163 -6.51 1.39 -19.67
N ALA A 164 -7.29 1.76 -18.65
CA ALA A 164 -8.61 1.21 -18.43
C ALA A 164 -9.55 1.61 -19.59
N PRO A 165 -10.41 0.68 -20.07
CA PRO A 165 -11.38 0.99 -21.13
C PRO A 165 -12.45 1.99 -20.68
#